data_76800d47ade7240b3ed5dfd8942e9473
#
_entry.id   76800d47ade7240b3ed5dfd8942e9473
#
_cell.length_a   1.000
_cell.length_b   1.000
_cell.length_c   1.000
_cell.angle_alpha   90.00
_cell.angle_beta   90.00
_cell.angle_gamma   90.00
#
_symmetry.space_group_name_H-M   'P 1'
#
loop_
_entity.id
_entity.type
_entity.pdbx_description
1 polymer ?
#
loop_
_entity_poly.entity_id
_entity_poly.type
_entity_poly.pdbx_seq_one_letter_code
_entity_poly.pdbx_strand_id
1 'polypeptide(L)'
;MRFGAAFVGLFLPVGLMAPVAAQELALRSSTDTRIVLDLRRRQISVIRAGQRLGPWPVAIGDPQTPTPKGTFSIVSKQVNPVYLSTKGGQRRKLVGPSSPIGDRYLGFHRNGRGEYGIHGTPWPHWARSRAAVSLGCVRMLNTHIRELFEVVEVGTPLQIRG
;
A
#
# COMPACT_ATOMS: atom_id res chain seq x y z
N MET A 1 66.65 -23.08 11.01
CA MET A 1 65.35 -23.16 10.39
C MET A 1 64.30 -22.82 11.45
N ARG A 2 63.70 -21.62 11.33
CA ARG A 2 62.67 -21.17 12.28
C ARG A 2 61.31 -21.15 11.51
N PHE A 3 60.37 -21.99 11.89
CA PHE A 3 59.03 -22.00 11.36
C PHE A 3 58.20 -20.96 12.11
N GLY A 4 57.76 -19.92 11.42
CA GLY A 4 56.80 -18.95 11.93
C GLY A 4 55.35 -19.44 11.70
N ALA A 5 54.59 -19.62 12.78
CA ALA A 5 53.18 -19.93 12.71
C ALA A 5 52.38 -18.64 12.50
N ALA A 6 51.66 -18.54 11.36
CA ALA A 6 50.72 -17.44 11.10
C ALA A 6 49.41 -17.74 11.79
N PHE A 7 49.02 -16.88 12.74
CA PHE A 7 47.70 -16.90 13.36
C PHE A 7 46.71 -16.17 12.45
N VAL A 8 45.84 -16.92 11.79
CA VAL A 8 44.69 -16.34 11.06
C VAL A 8 43.58 -16.10 12.07
N GLY A 9 43.39 -14.84 12.46
CA GLY A 9 42.29 -14.41 13.31
C GLY A 9 40.98 -14.42 12.53
N LEU A 10 40.07 -15.31 12.90
CA LEU A 10 38.70 -15.37 12.37
C LEU A 10 37.87 -14.22 13.00
N PHE A 11 37.69 -13.13 12.28
CA PHE A 11 36.78 -12.07 12.67
C PHE A 11 35.33 -12.52 12.35
N LEU A 12 34.57 -12.94 13.36
CA LEU A 12 33.12 -13.09 13.27
C LEU A 12 32.48 -11.70 13.31
N PRO A 13 31.55 -11.36 12.38
CA PRO A 13 30.85 -10.10 12.45
C PRO A 13 29.89 -10.14 13.66
N VAL A 14 30.12 -9.25 14.62
CA VAL A 14 29.16 -8.97 15.70
C VAL A 14 27.97 -8.28 15.06
N GLY A 15 26.91 -9.04 14.80
CA GLY A 15 25.63 -8.48 14.36
C GLY A 15 25.11 -7.51 15.43
N LEU A 16 24.99 -6.22 15.09
CA LEU A 16 24.32 -5.23 15.95
C LEU A 16 22.85 -5.63 16.07
N MET A 17 22.49 -6.33 17.13
CA MET A 17 21.10 -6.52 17.53
C MET A 17 20.58 -5.19 18.09
N ALA A 18 19.52 -4.65 17.50
CA ALA A 18 18.84 -3.48 18.04
C ALA A 18 18.37 -3.77 19.49
N PRO A 19 18.46 -2.81 20.41
CA PRO A 19 18.03 -3.01 21.79
C PRO A 19 16.55 -3.41 21.84
N VAL A 20 16.23 -4.35 22.73
CA VAL A 20 14.88 -4.91 22.91
C VAL A 20 13.80 -3.83 23.03
N ALA A 21 14.10 -2.72 23.71
CA ALA A 21 13.20 -1.56 23.84
C ALA A 21 12.87 -0.91 22.49
N ALA A 22 13.81 -0.87 21.54
CA ALA A 22 13.55 -0.33 20.19
C ALA A 22 12.67 -1.28 19.37
N GLN A 23 12.83 -2.59 19.54
CA GLN A 23 11.99 -3.60 18.89
C GLN A 23 10.55 -3.57 19.44
N GLU A 24 10.39 -3.42 20.75
CA GLU A 24 9.08 -3.32 21.42
C GLU A 24 8.34 -2.02 21.02
N LEU A 25 9.05 -0.90 20.91
CA LEU A 25 8.51 0.37 20.44
C LEU A 25 8.09 0.31 18.97
N ALA A 26 8.87 -0.34 18.12
CA ALA A 26 8.55 -0.57 16.72
C ALA A 26 7.32 -1.48 16.56
N LEU A 27 7.19 -2.52 17.40
CA LEU A 27 6.05 -3.43 17.40
C LEU A 27 4.77 -2.71 17.85
N ARG A 28 4.82 -1.90 18.90
CA ARG A 28 3.69 -1.05 19.37
C ARG A 28 3.28 -0.03 18.33
N SER A 29 4.23 0.59 17.64
CA SER A 29 3.97 1.54 16.57
C SER A 29 3.28 0.91 15.35
N SER A 30 3.56 -0.36 15.04
CA SER A 30 2.91 -1.08 13.95
C SER A 30 1.48 -1.50 14.30
N THR A 31 1.20 -1.88 15.55
CA THR A 31 -0.13 -2.27 16.03
C THR A 31 -1.10 -1.08 16.13
N ASP A 32 -0.61 0.15 16.23
CA ASP A 32 -1.44 1.37 16.30
C ASP A 32 -1.63 2.05 14.93
N THR A 33 -1.33 1.36 13.85
CA THR A 33 -1.53 1.89 12.48
C THR A 33 -2.84 1.38 11.91
N ARG A 34 -3.71 2.27 11.43
CA ARG A 34 -4.94 1.91 10.72
C ARG A 34 -5.26 2.90 9.61
N ILE A 35 -5.88 2.39 8.55
CA ILE A 35 -6.37 3.19 7.42
C ILE A 35 -7.86 3.47 7.62
N VAL A 36 -8.30 4.70 7.33
CA VAL A 36 -9.71 5.10 7.33
C VAL A 36 -10.05 5.68 5.97
N LEU A 37 -10.95 5.02 5.25
CA LEU A 37 -11.54 5.50 4.00
C LEU A 37 -12.98 5.97 4.27
N ASP A 38 -13.21 7.25 4.01
CA ASP A 38 -14.54 7.87 4.08
C ASP A 38 -15.10 8.01 2.66
N LEU A 39 -16.09 7.17 2.32
CA LEU A 39 -16.69 7.15 0.98
C LEU A 39 -17.56 8.36 0.70
N ARG A 40 -18.19 8.97 1.73
CA ARG A 40 -19.00 10.18 1.55
C ARG A 40 -18.13 11.37 1.19
N ARG A 41 -17.01 11.53 1.92
CA ARG A 41 -16.04 12.60 1.67
C ARG A 41 -15.06 12.25 0.55
N ARG A 42 -15.02 10.98 0.16
CA ARG A 42 -14.07 10.42 -0.81
C ARG A 42 -12.64 10.81 -0.48
N GLN A 43 -12.26 10.45 0.74
CA GLN A 43 -10.98 10.76 1.34
C GLN A 43 -10.44 9.55 2.10
N ILE A 44 -9.12 9.37 2.06
CA ILE A 44 -8.42 8.34 2.81
C ILE A 44 -7.39 8.97 3.74
N SER A 45 -7.22 8.42 4.91
CA SER A 45 -6.23 8.84 5.92
C SER A 45 -5.60 7.61 6.55
N VAL A 46 -4.39 7.78 7.10
CA VAL A 46 -3.78 6.83 8.02
C VAL A 46 -3.75 7.47 9.40
N ILE A 47 -4.06 6.69 10.42
CA ILE A 47 -3.82 7.03 11.81
C ILE A 47 -2.68 6.12 12.26
N ARG A 48 -1.59 6.71 12.72
CA ARG A 48 -0.40 6.01 13.21
C ARG A 48 0.12 6.70 14.46
N ALA A 49 0.27 5.94 15.56
CA ALA A 49 0.69 6.47 16.85
C ALA A 49 -0.11 7.74 17.28
N GLY A 50 -1.44 7.71 17.10
CA GLY A 50 -2.34 8.82 17.39
C GLY A 50 -2.31 9.99 16.39
N GLN A 51 -1.36 10.02 15.47
CA GLN A 51 -1.25 11.07 14.45
C GLN A 51 -2.00 10.68 13.16
N ARG A 52 -2.57 11.69 12.49
CA ARG A 52 -3.25 11.52 11.22
C ARG A 52 -2.39 12.01 10.06
N LEU A 53 -2.14 11.13 9.09
CA LEU A 53 -1.57 11.45 7.79
C LEU A 53 -2.69 11.57 6.75
N GLY A 54 -2.60 12.50 5.83
CA GLY A 54 -3.69 12.90 4.92
C GLY A 54 -4.58 13.99 5.55
N PRO A 55 -5.88 14.10 5.21
CA PRO A 55 -6.61 13.23 4.28
C PRO A 55 -6.24 13.48 2.82
N TRP A 56 -6.07 12.41 2.05
CA TRP A 56 -5.86 12.49 0.62
C TRP A 56 -7.17 12.26 -0.15
N PRO A 57 -7.42 13.02 -1.24
CA PRO A 57 -8.57 12.80 -2.11
C PRO A 57 -8.41 11.48 -2.87
N VAL A 58 -9.53 10.78 -3.08
CA VAL A 58 -9.57 9.51 -3.80
C VAL A 58 -10.73 9.46 -4.80
N ALA A 59 -10.56 8.68 -5.89
CA ALA A 59 -11.68 8.19 -6.67
C ALA A 59 -12.08 6.79 -6.16
N ILE A 60 -13.37 6.50 -6.19
CA ILE A 60 -13.97 5.28 -5.66
C ILE A 60 -14.78 4.54 -6.72
N GLY A 61 -15.33 3.37 -6.36
CA GLY A 61 -16.27 2.63 -7.20
C GLY A 61 -17.48 3.46 -7.62
N ASP A 62 -17.93 3.24 -8.86
CA ASP A 62 -19.18 3.82 -9.33
C ASP A 62 -20.40 3.20 -8.60
N PRO A 63 -21.62 3.77 -8.73
CA PRO A 63 -22.79 3.25 -8.07
C PRO A 63 -23.17 1.81 -8.43
N GLN A 64 -22.77 1.32 -9.62
CA GLN A 64 -23.06 -0.05 -10.08
C GLN A 64 -22.01 -1.05 -9.58
N THR A 65 -20.80 -0.57 -9.33
CA THR A 65 -19.68 -1.35 -8.81
C THR A 65 -19.03 -0.66 -7.61
N PRO A 66 -19.76 -0.50 -6.50
CA PRO A 66 -19.31 0.32 -5.39
C PRO A 66 -18.11 -0.28 -4.67
N THR A 67 -17.27 0.59 -4.12
CA THR A 67 -16.25 0.19 -3.16
C THR A 67 -16.92 -0.44 -1.94
N PRO A 68 -16.54 -1.66 -1.51
CA PRO A 68 -17.18 -2.35 -0.40
C PRO A 68 -16.98 -1.60 0.91
N LYS A 69 -18.03 -1.55 1.75
CA LYS A 69 -17.99 -1.00 3.11
C LYS A 69 -17.67 -2.10 4.10
N GLY A 70 -17.02 -1.74 5.20
CA GLY A 70 -16.72 -2.68 6.29
C GLY A 70 -15.31 -2.50 6.83
N THR A 71 -14.88 -3.50 7.58
CA THR A 71 -13.53 -3.59 8.12
C THR A 71 -12.77 -4.68 7.39
N PHE A 72 -11.61 -4.33 6.88
CA PHE A 72 -10.70 -5.18 6.12
C PHE A 72 -9.29 -5.07 6.70
N SER A 73 -8.35 -5.80 6.11
CA SER A 73 -6.93 -5.63 6.34
C SER A 73 -6.20 -5.56 5.00
N ILE A 74 -5.06 -4.90 4.95
CA ILE A 74 -4.17 -4.99 3.78
C ILE A 74 -3.65 -6.42 3.68
N VAL A 75 -3.92 -7.08 2.57
CA VAL A 75 -3.53 -8.49 2.32
C VAL A 75 -2.36 -8.62 1.37
N SER A 76 -2.06 -7.56 0.61
CA SER A 76 -0.89 -7.53 -0.28
C SER A 76 -0.38 -6.12 -0.49
N LYS A 77 0.96 -6.01 -0.67
CA LYS A 77 1.67 -4.77 -1.05
C LYS A 77 2.50 -5.07 -2.29
N GLN A 78 2.36 -4.26 -3.34
CA GLN A 78 3.09 -4.45 -4.59
C GLN A 78 3.69 -3.15 -5.10
N VAL A 79 4.98 -3.18 -5.40
CA VAL A 79 5.70 -2.14 -6.13
C VAL A 79 5.68 -2.52 -7.60
N ASN A 80 5.34 -1.57 -8.48
CA ASN A 80 5.22 -1.78 -9.91
C ASN A 80 4.33 -2.98 -10.27
N PRO A 81 3.06 -3.02 -9.80
CA PRO A 81 2.15 -4.11 -10.11
C PRO A 81 1.95 -4.24 -11.62
N VAL A 82 1.80 -5.47 -12.10
CA VAL A 82 1.53 -5.74 -13.51
C VAL A 82 0.04 -5.64 -13.78
N TYR A 83 -0.37 -4.69 -14.60
CA TYR A 83 -1.73 -4.61 -15.13
C TYR A 83 -1.80 -5.30 -16.50
N LEU A 84 -2.71 -6.26 -16.65
CA LEU A 84 -2.96 -6.92 -17.92
C LEU A 84 -4.07 -6.19 -18.67
N SER A 85 -3.69 -5.40 -19.67
CA SER A 85 -4.64 -4.75 -20.58
C SER A 85 -5.02 -5.70 -21.70
N THR A 86 -6.33 -5.74 -22.01
CA THR A 86 -6.87 -6.45 -23.19
C THR A 86 -7.41 -5.47 -24.23
N LYS A 87 -7.13 -4.17 -24.07
CA LYS A 87 -7.60 -3.13 -24.97
C LYS A 87 -7.07 -3.37 -26.40
N GLY A 88 -7.96 -3.32 -27.36
CA GLY A 88 -7.63 -3.58 -28.77
C GLY A 88 -7.39 -5.06 -29.12
N GLY A 89 -7.94 -5.99 -28.32
CA GLY A 89 -7.85 -7.45 -28.58
C GLY A 89 -6.49 -8.07 -28.27
N GLN A 90 -5.50 -7.28 -27.86
CA GLN A 90 -4.16 -7.76 -27.51
C GLN A 90 -3.90 -7.71 -26.01
N ARG A 91 -3.29 -8.77 -25.49
CA ARG A 91 -2.81 -8.78 -24.09
C ARG A 91 -1.51 -8.01 -23.98
N ARG A 92 -1.51 -6.93 -23.20
CA ARG A 92 -0.32 -6.14 -22.92
C ARG A 92 -0.11 -6.02 -21.41
N LYS A 93 1.13 -6.20 -20.97
CA LYS A 93 1.55 -5.92 -19.58
C LYS A 93 1.88 -4.44 -19.47
N LEU A 94 1.22 -3.74 -18.56
CA LEU A 94 1.49 -2.34 -18.24
C LEU A 94 2.01 -2.26 -16.81
N VAL A 95 3.09 -1.50 -16.59
CA VAL A 95 3.79 -1.40 -15.32
C VAL A 95 4.19 0.05 -15.07
N GLY A 96 4.34 0.43 -13.81
CA GLY A 96 4.85 1.74 -13.39
C GLY A 96 3.78 2.84 -13.34
N PRO A 97 4.20 4.12 -13.18
CA PRO A 97 3.30 5.24 -12.91
C PRO A 97 2.26 5.50 -14.01
N SER A 98 2.56 5.10 -15.26
CA SER A 98 1.64 5.23 -16.41
C SER A 98 0.68 4.05 -16.54
N SER A 99 0.81 3.01 -15.72
CA SER A 99 -0.13 1.90 -15.65
C SER A 99 -1.48 2.36 -15.08
N PRO A 100 -2.61 1.78 -15.52
CA PRO A 100 -3.94 2.08 -14.97
C PRO A 100 -4.05 1.95 -13.45
N ILE A 101 -3.17 1.13 -12.84
CA ILE A 101 -3.10 0.91 -11.38
C ILE A 101 -1.86 1.55 -10.74
N GLY A 102 -1.16 2.44 -11.49
CA GLY A 102 0.02 3.14 -10.99
C GLY A 102 1.19 2.23 -10.64
N ASP A 103 2.08 2.73 -9.79
CA ASP A 103 3.32 2.04 -9.39
C ASP A 103 3.28 1.50 -7.95
N ARG A 104 2.18 1.68 -7.23
CA ARG A 104 1.92 1.10 -5.89
C ARG A 104 0.51 0.55 -5.82
N TYR A 105 0.38 -0.64 -5.22
CA TYR A 105 -0.89 -1.32 -5.03
C TYR A 105 -0.95 -1.95 -3.64
N LEU A 106 -2.07 -1.75 -2.96
CA LEU A 106 -2.41 -2.33 -1.66
C LEU A 106 -3.71 -3.11 -1.82
N GLY A 107 -3.65 -4.44 -1.91
CA GLY A 107 -4.82 -5.31 -1.96
C GLY A 107 -5.48 -5.43 -0.59
N PHE A 108 -6.82 -5.39 -0.51
CA PHE A 108 -7.53 -5.51 0.76
C PHE A 108 -8.73 -6.47 0.75
N HIS A 109 -9.25 -6.84 -0.41
CA HIS A 109 -10.38 -7.74 -0.51
C HIS A 109 -10.40 -8.45 -1.86
N ARG A 110 -10.95 -9.68 -1.88
CA ARG A 110 -11.21 -10.45 -3.11
C ARG A 110 -12.56 -11.13 -2.98
N ASN A 111 -13.34 -11.12 -4.05
CA ASN A 111 -14.58 -11.87 -4.16
C ASN A 111 -14.76 -12.40 -5.59
N GLY A 112 -15.94 -12.98 -5.90
CA GLY A 112 -16.25 -13.52 -7.23
C GLY A 112 -16.19 -12.51 -8.39
N ARG A 113 -16.19 -11.19 -8.09
CA ARG A 113 -16.04 -10.12 -9.11
C ARG A 113 -14.59 -9.71 -9.34
N GLY A 114 -13.65 -10.13 -8.47
CA GLY A 114 -12.24 -9.81 -8.59
C GLY A 114 -11.60 -9.31 -7.31
N GLU A 115 -10.46 -8.67 -7.46
CA GLU A 115 -9.67 -8.11 -6.37
C GLU A 115 -9.92 -6.60 -6.22
N TYR A 116 -10.04 -6.16 -4.98
CA TYR A 116 -10.18 -4.76 -4.59
C TYR A 116 -8.88 -4.27 -3.95
N GLY A 117 -8.43 -3.11 -4.39
CA GLY A 117 -7.20 -2.51 -3.88
C GLY A 117 -7.26 -0.99 -3.85
N ILE A 118 -6.27 -0.43 -3.15
CA ILE A 118 -5.95 0.99 -3.16
C ILE A 118 -4.69 1.12 -4.01
N HIS A 119 -4.72 1.97 -5.04
CA HIS A 119 -3.62 2.04 -6.00
C HIS A 119 -3.46 3.43 -6.62
N GLY A 120 -2.34 3.66 -7.29
CA GLY A 120 -2.10 4.86 -8.06
C GLY A 120 -2.92 4.94 -9.35
N THR A 121 -2.78 6.04 -10.07
CA THR A 121 -3.44 6.23 -11.36
C THR A 121 -2.67 7.20 -12.26
N PRO A 122 -2.61 6.97 -13.57
CA PRO A 122 -2.07 7.93 -14.54
C PRO A 122 -3.07 9.06 -14.86
N TRP A 123 -4.30 8.98 -14.32
CA TRP A 123 -5.37 9.97 -14.52
C TRP A 123 -5.65 10.75 -13.23
N PRO A 124 -4.81 11.74 -12.88
CA PRO A 124 -4.89 12.45 -11.59
C PRO A 124 -6.19 13.23 -11.39
N HIS A 125 -6.87 13.61 -12.46
CA HIS A 125 -8.15 14.33 -12.40
C HIS A 125 -9.24 13.53 -11.68
N TRP A 126 -9.27 12.21 -11.82
CA TRP A 126 -10.27 11.38 -11.11
C TRP A 126 -10.12 11.43 -9.59
N ALA A 127 -8.89 11.34 -9.09
CA ALA A 127 -8.64 11.44 -7.66
C ALA A 127 -8.86 12.86 -7.14
N ARG A 128 -8.42 13.89 -7.88
CA ARG A 128 -8.60 15.30 -7.51
C ARG A 128 -10.07 15.69 -7.45
N SER A 129 -10.87 15.28 -8.43
CA SER A 129 -12.33 15.54 -8.47
C SER A 129 -13.13 14.59 -7.58
N ARG A 130 -12.46 13.63 -6.93
CA ARG A 130 -13.10 12.62 -6.10
C ARG A 130 -14.20 11.86 -6.86
N ALA A 131 -13.90 11.44 -8.09
CA ALA A 131 -14.87 10.80 -8.97
C ALA A 131 -15.30 9.41 -8.46
N ALA A 132 -16.53 8.99 -8.81
CA ALA A 132 -17.01 7.63 -8.63
C ALA A 132 -17.01 6.93 -9.99
N VAL A 133 -15.88 6.32 -10.38
CA VAL A 133 -15.60 5.88 -11.75
C VAL A 133 -14.85 4.56 -11.84
N SER A 134 -14.59 3.88 -10.73
CA SER A 134 -13.88 2.63 -10.72
C SER A 134 -14.82 1.43 -10.62
N LEU A 135 -14.29 0.23 -10.87
CA LEU A 135 -14.99 -1.03 -10.63
C LEU A 135 -14.89 -1.50 -9.16
N GLY A 136 -14.75 -0.55 -8.23
CA GLY A 136 -14.70 -0.79 -6.80
C GLY A 136 -13.33 -0.54 -6.14
N CYS A 137 -12.24 -0.49 -6.90
CA CYS A 137 -10.93 -0.07 -6.40
C CYS A 137 -10.90 1.41 -6.00
N VAL A 138 -9.97 1.76 -5.11
CA VAL A 138 -9.72 3.13 -4.66
C VAL A 138 -8.52 3.68 -5.40
N ARG A 139 -8.70 4.77 -6.14
CA ARG A 139 -7.62 5.40 -6.90
C ARG A 139 -7.11 6.64 -6.19
N MET A 140 -5.80 6.70 -6.01
CA MET A 140 -5.06 7.83 -5.42
C MET A 140 -4.15 8.47 -6.45
N LEU A 141 -3.74 9.71 -6.21
CA LEU A 141 -2.58 10.26 -6.91
C LEU A 141 -1.35 9.38 -6.66
N ASN A 142 -0.49 9.18 -7.66
CA ASN A 142 0.72 8.37 -7.49
C ASN A 142 1.62 8.86 -6.34
N THR A 143 1.70 10.18 -6.11
CA THR A 143 2.41 10.76 -4.96
C THR A 143 1.81 10.32 -3.64
N HIS A 144 0.49 10.41 -3.50
CA HIS A 144 -0.21 10.09 -2.26
C HIS A 144 -0.20 8.58 -1.94
N ILE A 145 -0.35 7.72 -2.96
CA ILE A 145 -0.28 6.27 -2.70
C ILE A 145 1.13 5.84 -2.28
N ARG A 146 2.18 6.49 -2.76
CA ARG A 146 3.55 6.23 -2.28
C ARG A 146 3.69 6.58 -0.80
N GLU A 147 3.21 7.75 -0.37
CA GLU A 147 3.21 8.14 1.04
C GLU A 147 2.43 7.13 1.92
N LEU A 148 1.22 6.74 1.50
CA LEU A 148 0.43 5.72 2.17
C LEU A 148 1.16 4.38 2.24
N PHE A 149 1.78 3.96 1.15
CA PHE A 149 2.46 2.68 1.00
C PHE A 149 3.65 2.52 1.97
N GLU A 150 4.39 3.60 2.24
CA GLU A 150 5.56 3.58 3.14
C GLU A 150 5.18 3.44 4.63
N VAL A 151 3.95 3.79 4.99
CA VAL A 151 3.53 3.82 6.41
C VAL A 151 2.60 2.67 6.81
N VAL A 152 2.19 1.82 5.86
CA VAL A 152 1.30 0.68 6.12
C VAL A 152 1.98 -0.64 5.77
N GLU A 153 1.58 -1.71 6.47
CA GLU A 153 2.08 -3.06 6.25
C GLU A 153 0.95 -4.04 5.91
N VAL A 154 1.30 -5.22 5.42
CA VAL A 154 0.34 -6.34 5.33
C VAL A 154 -0.18 -6.62 6.73
N GLY A 155 -1.50 -6.77 6.86
CA GLY A 155 -2.17 -6.86 8.15
C GLY A 155 -2.70 -5.53 8.69
N THR A 156 -2.27 -4.36 8.16
CA THR A 156 -2.79 -3.05 8.61
C THR A 156 -4.31 -3.01 8.45
N PRO A 157 -5.08 -2.69 9.53
CA PRO A 157 -6.52 -2.57 9.47
C PRO A 157 -6.96 -1.43 8.53
N LEU A 158 -8.01 -1.69 7.74
CA LEU A 158 -8.65 -0.74 6.84
C LEU A 158 -10.14 -0.65 7.16
N GLN A 159 -10.58 0.49 7.67
CA GLN A 159 -11.99 0.80 7.88
C GLN A 159 -12.54 1.60 6.71
N ILE A 160 -13.55 1.06 6.01
CA ILE A 160 -14.27 1.71 4.91
C ILE A 160 -15.68 2.05 5.38
N ARG A 161 -15.99 3.33 5.48
CA ARG A 161 -17.25 3.86 6.00
C ARG A 161 -17.85 4.89 5.04
N GLY A 162 -19.19 5.09 5.15
CA GLY A 162 -19.89 6.09 4.34
C GLY A 162 -21.38 5.85 4.23
#